data_0023d12045dd18bc2c6bd7ac6afb97a9
#
_entry.id   0023d12045dd18bc2c6bd7ac6afb97a9
#
_cell.length_a   1.000
_cell.length_b   1.000
_cell.length_c   1.000
_cell.angle_alpha   90.00
_cell.angle_beta   90.00
_cell.angle_gamma   90.00
#
_symmetry.space_group_name_H-M   'P 1'
#
loop_
_entity.id
_entity.type
_entity.pdbx_description
1 polymer ?
#
loop_
_entity_poly.entity_id
_entity_poly.type
_entity_poly.pdbx_seq_one_letter_code
_entity_poly.pdbx_strand_id
1 'polypeptide(L)'
;METFDAHDVVYLLMPDRWADGTHDDPEKKRAMFEGMADDRWNPAFDHTTETDGVMARHTRHGGDLAGMTAHLDYLQDLGVTTVWPTPLMENDNDRYSYHGYTITDYYRVDPRFGTLDDYCHFVTKAHEMGLKVILDMVVHHCSAQSFLYADKVDSAWFSTDERQIVTNFRPYAQSDPYLSDYDKQQLTDGCFFITSAAFNGCNAQVQDYVIQNGLWWVEMTGANGIRLDSYPYNHFEAMNRWCMAMKAERPGMNIVGETFMSSPVAVSYWQQDSPVGDRQSLLPSVMDFPLNDILQTALDEETDDWETGLTRVQKYLGDDRIYAHPDHLMTFLSNHDINRFVKTWDEGHNNLRYKQALTLLLTIRGIPQLYYGDEVCMSGCSDRYDWGQRQNFPGGFPGDETNAFEQRGLSERQREYYEFTRLLLNWRREPAVNRIIAEGRFIHHVVSNGIYVYARELEGKMITVMLNGTWEEHTLETAPYADVMPADSALEVITQRRISIGETLTMNQRDIFILDWT
;
A
#
# COMPACT_ATOMS: atom_id res chain seq x y z
N MET A 1 -4.85 21.08 7.59
CA MET A 1 -4.07 20.23 6.68
C MET A 1 -5.03 19.15 6.20
N GLU A 2 -5.08 18.94 4.89
CA GLU A 2 -5.98 17.97 4.28
C GLU A 2 -5.40 16.56 4.45
N THR A 3 -6.21 15.61 4.93
CA THR A 3 -5.77 14.22 5.09
C THR A 3 -5.99 13.41 3.81
N PHE A 4 -5.48 12.19 3.75
CA PHE A 4 -5.78 11.26 2.66
C PHE A 4 -7.05 10.45 2.96
N ASP A 5 -7.83 10.14 1.91
CA ASP A 5 -9.07 9.37 2.01
C ASP A 5 -9.43 8.69 0.67
N ALA A 6 -10.69 8.29 0.47
CA ALA A 6 -11.16 7.62 -0.74
C ALA A 6 -11.05 8.46 -2.04
N HIS A 7 -10.81 9.77 -1.92
CA HIS A 7 -10.56 10.65 -3.07
C HIS A 7 -9.13 10.51 -3.61
N ASP A 8 -8.24 9.93 -2.83
CA ASP A 8 -6.83 9.82 -3.14
C ASP A 8 -6.47 8.52 -3.85
N VAL A 9 -5.30 8.54 -4.47
CA VAL A 9 -4.55 7.36 -4.90
C VAL A 9 -3.19 7.41 -4.24
N VAL A 10 -2.92 6.42 -3.39
CA VAL A 10 -1.67 6.30 -2.63
C VAL A 10 -0.63 5.57 -3.46
N TYR A 11 0.61 6.06 -3.45
CA TYR A 11 1.76 5.40 -4.07
C TYR A 11 2.78 5.04 -3.00
N LEU A 12 2.89 3.75 -2.72
CA LEU A 12 3.88 3.18 -1.79
C LEU A 12 5.22 3.02 -2.50
N LEU A 13 6.28 3.59 -1.95
CA LEU A 13 7.65 3.41 -2.43
C LEU A 13 8.62 3.06 -1.30
N MET A 14 9.71 2.40 -1.67
CA MET A 14 10.84 2.13 -0.78
C MET A 14 11.97 3.12 -1.12
N PRO A 15 12.33 4.06 -0.21
CA PRO A 15 13.32 5.10 -0.49
C PRO A 15 14.65 4.57 -1.02
N ASP A 16 15.18 3.51 -0.38
CA ASP A 16 16.43 2.87 -0.79
C ASP A 16 16.42 2.28 -2.20
N ARG A 17 15.23 1.97 -2.75
CA ARG A 17 15.01 1.31 -4.04
C ARG A 17 14.47 2.24 -5.12
N TRP A 18 14.14 3.48 -4.76
CA TRP A 18 13.47 4.41 -5.66
C TRP A 18 14.45 5.13 -6.58
N ALA A 19 15.30 5.98 -6.02
CA ALA A 19 16.29 6.72 -6.81
C ALA A 19 17.45 7.25 -5.96
N ASP A 20 18.66 7.19 -6.49
CA ASP A 20 19.87 7.79 -5.92
C ASP A 20 20.05 9.23 -6.43
N GLY A 21 19.54 10.19 -5.67
CA GLY A 21 19.64 11.61 -6.01
C GLY A 21 20.98 12.27 -5.67
N THR A 22 21.88 11.55 -4.99
CA THR A 22 23.20 12.05 -4.61
C THR A 22 24.36 11.37 -5.36
N HIS A 23 24.07 10.54 -6.37
CA HIS A 23 25.09 9.80 -7.13
C HIS A 23 26.14 10.69 -7.83
N ASP A 24 25.77 11.91 -8.22
CA ASP A 24 26.68 12.88 -8.86
C ASP A 24 27.63 13.58 -7.87
N ASP A 25 27.43 13.39 -6.56
CA ASP A 25 28.29 13.88 -5.49
C ASP A 25 28.82 12.71 -4.62
N PRO A 26 29.87 12.02 -5.07
CA PRO A 26 30.40 10.85 -4.37
C PRO A 26 30.97 11.16 -2.97
N GLU A 27 31.37 12.40 -2.71
CA GLU A 27 31.86 12.82 -1.38
C GLU A 27 30.68 12.94 -0.41
N LYS A 28 29.61 13.61 -0.82
CA LYS A 28 28.37 13.69 -0.06
C LYS A 28 27.79 12.29 0.18
N LYS A 29 27.71 11.46 -0.86
CA LYS A 29 27.20 10.07 -0.74
C LYS A 29 28.00 9.28 0.29
N ARG A 30 29.33 9.34 0.24
CA ARG A 30 30.19 8.66 1.22
C ARG A 30 29.95 9.17 2.63
N ALA A 31 29.82 10.51 2.81
CA ALA A 31 29.56 11.12 4.11
C ALA A 31 28.21 10.67 4.72
N MET A 32 27.20 10.38 3.91
CA MET A 32 25.91 9.85 4.36
C MET A 32 26.03 8.46 4.99
N PHE A 33 27.01 7.67 4.56
CA PHE A 33 27.24 6.29 5.04
C PHE A 33 28.36 6.21 6.09
N GLU A 34 29.19 7.25 6.24
CA GLU A 34 30.34 7.25 7.14
C GLU A 34 29.93 7.06 8.60
N GLY A 35 30.51 6.05 9.24
CA GLY A 35 30.28 5.75 10.66
C GLY A 35 29.02 4.96 10.95
N MET A 36 28.25 4.56 9.93
CA MET A 36 27.11 3.67 10.08
C MET A 36 27.56 2.22 10.20
N ALA A 37 26.79 1.38 10.89
CA ALA A 37 27.08 -0.04 11.10
C ALA A 37 27.18 -0.82 9.77
N ASP A 38 26.36 -0.46 8.78
CA ASP A 38 26.51 -0.87 7.38
C ASP A 38 26.79 0.40 6.56
N ASP A 39 28.06 0.60 6.24
CA ASP A 39 28.60 1.77 5.53
C ASP A 39 28.72 1.57 4.02
N ARG A 40 28.15 0.48 3.51
CA ARG A 40 28.23 0.07 2.10
C ARG A 40 26.88 0.25 1.40
N TRP A 41 26.96 0.55 0.13
CA TRP A 41 25.79 0.50 -0.77
C TRP A 41 26.20 -0.12 -2.11
N ASN A 42 25.28 -0.83 -2.74
CA ASN A 42 25.48 -1.43 -4.05
C ASN A 42 24.16 -1.40 -4.82
N PRO A 43 24.04 -0.62 -5.90
CA PRO A 43 22.80 -0.55 -6.68
C PRO A 43 22.51 -1.84 -7.48
N ALA A 44 23.46 -2.79 -7.55
CA ALA A 44 23.24 -4.04 -8.27
C ALA A 44 22.23 -4.92 -7.53
N PHE A 45 21.06 -5.12 -8.14
CA PHE A 45 20.08 -6.09 -7.67
C PHE A 45 20.42 -7.47 -8.26
N ASP A 46 21.40 -8.14 -7.68
CA ASP A 46 21.87 -9.46 -8.13
C ASP A 46 21.52 -10.55 -7.11
N HIS A 47 20.96 -11.65 -7.62
CA HIS A 47 20.63 -12.83 -6.81
C HIS A 47 21.87 -13.70 -6.48
N THR A 48 22.98 -13.45 -7.12
CA THR A 48 24.17 -14.32 -7.07
C THR A 48 25.34 -13.73 -6.29
N THR A 49 25.36 -12.42 -6.08
CA THR A 49 26.45 -11.75 -5.39
C THR A 49 26.20 -11.75 -3.88
N GLU A 50 27.00 -12.52 -3.13
CA GLU A 50 27.05 -12.43 -1.67
C GLU A 50 28.21 -11.52 -1.25
N THR A 51 27.94 -10.60 -0.32
CA THR A 51 28.96 -9.84 0.38
C THR A 51 28.80 -10.11 1.88
N ASP A 52 29.81 -10.72 2.49
CA ASP A 52 29.82 -11.09 3.91
C ASP A 52 28.60 -11.97 4.34
N GLY A 53 28.15 -12.85 3.46
CA GLY A 53 27.03 -13.76 3.69
C GLY A 53 25.66 -13.10 3.58
N VAL A 54 25.57 -11.91 2.99
CA VAL A 54 24.32 -11.23 2.66
C VAL A 54 24.20 -11.05 1.16
N MET A 55 23.09 -11.48 0.59
CA MET A 55 22.85 -11.29 -0.85
C MET A 55 22.68 -9.80 -1.17
N ALA A 56 23.16 -9.37 -2.34
CA ALA A 56 23.14 -7.96 -2.76
C ALA A 56 21.76 -7.31 -2.60
N ARG A 57 20.69 -8.02 -2.93
CA ARG A 57 19.29 -7.55 -2.77
C ARG A 57 18.87 -7.25 -1.33
N HIS A 58 19.61 -7.71 -0.33
CA HIS A 58 19.35 -7.47 1.09
C HIS A 58 20.22 -6.35 1.66
N THR A 59 21.10 -5.78 0.85
CA THR A 59 21.93 -4.63 1.20
C THR A 59 21.26 -3.31 0.82
N ARG A 60 21.85 -2.20 1.20
CA ARG A 60 21.41 -0.90 0.73
C ARG A 60 21.86 -0.68 -0.72
N HIS A 61 20.97 -0.05 -1.50
CA HIS A 61 21.22 0.29 -2.90
C HIS A 61 21.52 1.78 -3.08
N GLY A 62 21.15 2.60 -2.12
CA GLY A 62 21.55 3.98 -2.05
C GLY A 62 20.52 5.00 -2.53
N GLY A 63 19.27 4.62 -2.71
CA GLY A 63 18.19 5.58 -2.90
C GLY A 63 18.04 6.50 -1.68
N ASP A 64 17.62 7.75 -1.91
CA ASP A 64 17.61 8.79 -0.88
C ASP A 64 16.49 9.84 -1.06
N LEU A 65 16.36 10.76 -0.09
CA LEU A 65 15.37 11.84 -0.10
C LEU A 65 15.58 12.83 -1.28
N ALA A 66 16.80 13.01 -1.73
CA ALA A 66 17.09 13.85 -2.90
C ALA A 66 16.51 13.20 -4.16
N GLY A 67 16.69 11.87 -4.33
CA GLY A 67 16.10 11.11 -5.43
C GLY A 67 14.57 11.07 -5.36
N MET A 68 14.00 10.94 -4.16
CA MET A 68 12.55 11.03 -3.98
C MET A 68 12.02 12.40 -4.41
N THR A 69 12.68 13.48 -3.99
CA THR A 69 12.28 14.85 -4.30
C THR A 69 12.40 15.16 -5.79
N ALA A 70 13.46 14.66 -6.43
CA ALA A 70 13.72 14.88 -7.85
C ALA A 70 12.68 14.25 -8.79
N HIS A 71 11.93 13.24 -8.32
CA HIS A 71 10.95 12.50 -9.14
C HIS A 71 9.50 12.65 -8.67
N LEU A 72 9.19 13.72 -7.94
CA LEU A 72 7.80 14.05 -7.58
C LEU A 72 6.94 14.40 -8.81
N ASP A 73 7.55 14.98 -9.83
CA ASP A 73 6.90 15.28 -11.11
C ASP A 73 6.40 14.03 -11.84
N TYR A 74 7.18 12.94 -11.81
CA TYR A 74 6.75 11.65 -12.34
C TYR A 74 5.47 11.14 -11.65
N LEU A 75 5.40 11.23 -10.33
CA LEU A 75 4.22 10.80 -9.57
C LEU A 75 3.00 11.68 -9.86
N GLN A 76 3.20 13.00 -9.95
CA GLN A 76 2.14 13.95 -10.30
C GLN A 76 1.61 13.71 -11.72
N ASP A 77 2.50 13.48 -12.69
CA ASP A 77 2.15 13.22 -14.09
C ASP A 77 1.45 11.87 -14.27
N LEU A 78 1.87 10.85 -13.50
CA LEU A 78 1.19 9.55 -13.43
C LEU A 78 -0.26 9.68 -12.93
N GLY A 79 -0.56 10.68 -12.09
CA GLY A 79 -1.88 10.93 -11.50
C GLY A 79 -2.03 10.51 -10.05
N VAL A 80 -0.93 10.20 -9.37
CA VAL A 80 -0.87 9.95 -7.93
C VAL A 80 -1.24 11.22 -7.15
N THR A 81 -1.86 11.07 -5.98
CA THR A 81 -2.22 12.19 -5.10
C THR A 81 -1.58 12.12 -3.73
N THR A 82 -1.09 10.94 -3.33
CA THR A 82 -0.51 10.72 -2.00
C THR A 82 0.69 9.80 -2.09
N VAL A 83 1.81 10.17 -1.48
CA VAL A 83 3.05 9.37 -1.45
C VAL A 83 3.22 8.76 -0.07
N TRP A 84 3.48 7.46 -0.03
CA TRP A 84 3.80 6.71 1.17
C TRP A 84 5.19 6.09 1.05
N PRO A 85 6.26 6.72 1.56
CA PRO A 85 7.56 6.07 1.71
C PRO A 85 7.56 5.10 2.89
N THR A 86 8.26 3.96 2.77
CA THR A 86 8.57 3.13 3.94
C THR A 86 9.39 3.93 4.97
N PRO A 87 9.53 3.49 6.25
CA PRO A 87 10.06 4.34 7.31
C PRO A 87 11.41 4.95 6.99
N LEU A 88 11.55 6.25 7.27
CA LEU A 88 12.77 7.05 7.05
C LEU A 88 13.59 7.27 8.34
N MET A 89 13.12 6.77 9.48
CA MET A 89 13.82 6.84 10.75
C MET A 89 15.09 5.99 10.72
N GLU A 90 16.08 6.33 11.55
CA GLU A 90 17.37 5.66 11.56
C GLU A 90 17.24 4.15 11.80
N ASN A 91 17.91 3.38 10.96
CA ASN A 91 18.00 1.93 11.00
C ASN A 91 19.47 1.49 10.99
N ASP A 92 20.25 1.91 11.97
CA ASP A 92 21.69 1.65 12.04
C ASP A 92 21.97 0.22 12.53
N ASN A 93 21.59 -0.74 11.67
CA ASN A 93 21.83 -2.16 11.86
C ASN A 93 22.92 -2.63 10.89
N ASP A 94 23.69 -3.62 11.29
CA ASP A 94 24.77 -4.22 10.51
C ASP A 94 24.28 -5.01 9.28
N ARG A 95 22.96 -5.34 9.26
CA ARG A 95 22.31 -6.08 8.15
C ARG A 95 20.85 -5.69 8.02
N TYR A 96 20.31 -5.83 6.80
CA TYR A 96 18.88 -5.64 6.48
C TYR A 96 18.32 -4.27 6.86
N SER A 97 19.16 -3.23 6.94
CA SER A 97 18.75 -1.90 7.38
C SER A 97 17.96 -1.10 6.32
N TYR A 98 17.97 -1.54 5.07
CA TYR A 98 17.42 -0.81 3.92
C TYR A 98 15.90 -0.59 3.95
N HIS A 99 15.16 -1.46 4.64
CA HIS A 99 13.69 -1.44 4.62
C HIS A 99 13.06 -0.45 5.60
N GLY A 100 13.77 0.00 6.64
CA GLY A 100 13.30 1.01 7.58
C GLY A 100 12.55 0.49 8.82
N TYR A 101 12.22 -0.81 8.91
CA TYR A 101 11.35 -1.34 9.98
C TYR A 101 12.08 -1.80 11.24
N THR A 102 13.39 -1.64 11.34
CA THR A 102 14.17 -2.00 12.53
C THR A 102 14.89 -0.77 13.08
N ILE A 103 14.10 0.14 13.68
CA ILE A 103 14.50 1.49 14.06
C ILE A 103 15.51 1.46 15.21
N THR A 104 16.61 2.19 15.06
CA THR A 104 17.63 2.40 16.12
C THR A 104 17.48 3.73 16.84
N ASP A 105 17.07 4.81 16.15
CA ASP A 105 16.74 6.10 16.73
C ASP A 105 15.42 6.63 16.16
N TYR A 106 14.43 6.82 17.03
CA TYR A 106 13.07 7.24 16.69
C TYR A 106 12.93 8.72 16.36
N TYR A 107 13.94 9.55 16.67
CA TYR A 107 13.89 11.00 16.48
C TYR A 107 14.91 11.49 15.46
N ARG A 108 15.55 10.57 14.73
CA ARG A 108 16.54 10.88 13.72
C ARG A 108 16.14 10.28 12.37
N VAL A 109 16.29 11.06 11.30
CA VAL A 109 16.25 10.50 9.93
C VAL A 109 17.51 9.66 9.72
N ASP A 110 17.39 8.51 9.04
CA ASP A 110 18.55 7.70 8.68
C ASP A 110 19.50 8.55 7.79
N PRO A 111 20.75 8.78 8.21
CA PRO A 111 21.68 9.64 7.48
C PRO A 111 21.89 9.20 6.03
N ARG A 112 21.70 7.90 5.74
CA ARG A 112 21.84 7.33 4.39
C ARG A 112 20.68 7.71 3.46
N PHE A 113 19.57 8.19 4.02
CA PHE A 113 18.48 8.83 3.26
C PHE A 113 18.63 10.35 3.17
N GLY A 114 19.26 10.97 4.15
CA GLY A 114 19.42 12.42 4.25
C GLY A 114 19.24 12.95 5.67
N THR A 115 18.90 14.22 5.78
CA THR A 115 18.68 14.93 7.05
C THR A 115 17.18 15.14 7.32
N LEU A 116 16.84 15.62 8.52
CA LEU A 116 15.48 16.07 8.82
C LEU A 116 15.06 17.24 7.91
N ASP A 117 15.98 18.15 7.59
CA ASP A 117 15.71 19.26 6.68
C ASP A 117 15.41 18.77 5.26
N ASP A 118 16.11 17.73 4.78
CA ASP A 118 15.80 17.07 3.49
C ASP A 118 14.42 16.43 3.50
N TYR A 119 14.02 15.83 4.62
CA TYR A 119 12.68 15.24 4.75
C TYR A 119 11.59 16.32 4.76
N CYS A 120 11.76 17.39 5.54
CA CYS A 120 10.84 18.53 5.54
C CYS A 120 10.78 19.19 4.16
N HIS A 121 11.90 19.26 3.44
CA HIS A 121 11.96 19.77 2.07
C HIS A 121 11.18 18.89 1.12
N PHE A 122 11.33 17.57 1.17
CA PHE A 122 10.56 16.61 0.38
C PHE A 122 9.05 16.78 0.58
N VAL A 123 8.59 16.83 1.85
CA VAL A 123 7.16 17.01 2.16
C VAL A 123 6.65 18.37 1.65
N THR A 124 7.44 19.43 1.84
CA THR A 124 7.09 20.77 1.32
C THR A 124 6.96 20.77 -0.19
N LYS A 125 7.89 20.15 -0.90
CA LYS A 125 7.84 20.04 -2.37
C LYS A 125 6.66 19.19 -2.84
N ALA A 126 6.36 18.09 -2.17
CA ALA A 126 5.17 17.29 -2.45
C ALA A 126 3.89 18.15 -2.32
N HIS A 127 3.76 18.92 -1.24
CA HIS A 127 2.62 19.82 -1.04
C HIS A 127 2.52 20.92 -2.10
N GLU A 128 3.65 21.53 -2.51
CA GLU A 128 3.69 22.53 -3.60
C GLU A 128 3.15 21.96 -4.92
N MET A 129 3.30 20.66 -5.12
CA MET A 129 2.81 19.93 -6.30
C MET A 129 1.42 19.33 -6.11
N GLY A 130 0.77 19.56 -4.96
CA GLY A 130 -0.55 19.03 -4.64
C GLY A 130 -0.57 17.56 -4.24
N LEU A 131 0.59 17.01 -3.88
CA LEU A 131 0.74 15.64 -3.36
C LEU A 131 0.70 15.66 -1.82
N LYS A 132 -0.01 14.70 -1.24
CA LYS A 132 -0.01 14.41 0.20
C LYS A 132 1.12 13.44 0.54
N VAL A 133 1.52 13.40 1.83
CA VAL A 133 2.55 12.47 2.31
C VAL A 133 2.04 11.70 3.53
N ILE A 134 2.23 10.38 3.54
CA ILE A 134 1.95 9.49 4.67
C ILE A 134 3.27 9.16 5.38
N LEU A 135 3.28 9.29 6.71
CA LEU A 135 4.35 8.75 7.56
C LEU A 135 4.11 7.26 7.81
N ASP A 136 5.14 6.44 7.61
CA ASP A 136 5.14 5.03 8.03
C ASP A 136 5.81 4.92 9.40
N MET A 137 5.10 4.41 10.40
CA MET A 137 5.56 4.37 11.78
C MET A 137 5.53 2.97 12.37
N VAL A 138 6.61 2.60 13.05
CA VAL A 138 6.75 1.35 13.78
C VAL A 138 6.63 1.64 15.28
N VAL A 139 5.56 1.18 15.91
CA VAL A 139 5.29 1.46 17.35
C VAL A 139 5.36 0.20 18.23
N HIS A 140 5.49 -0.97 17.61
CA HIS A 140 5.52 -2.26 18.30
C HIS A 140 6.91 -2.60 18.86
N HIS A 141 7.98 -2.29 18.14
CA HIS A 141 9.34 -2.76 18.49
C HIS A 141 10.41 -1.78 18.01
N CYS A 142 11.59 -1.85 18.60
CA CYS A 142 12.80 -1.21 18.08
C CYS A 142 13.85 -2.28 17.71
N SER A 143 14.95 -1.86 17.10
CA SER A 143 16.14 -2.70 16.95
C SER A 143 16.71 -3.11 18.30
N ALA A 144 17.24 -4.32 18.41
CA ALA A 144 18.05 -4.72 19.55
C ALA A 144 19.37 -3.93 19.66
N GLN A 145 19.77 -3.22 18.58
CA GLN A 145 20.91 -2.29 18.56
C GLN A 145 20.52 -0.85 18.93
N SER A 146 19.21 -0.57 19.09
CA SER A 146 18.76 0.75 19.58
C SER A 146 19.29 1.02 20.97
N PHE A 147 19.75 2.26 21.22
CA PHE A 147 20.18 2.69 22.54
C PHE A 147 19.08 2.51 23.60
N LEU A 148 17.82 2.58 23.23
CA LEU A 148 16.68 2.32 24.10
C LEU A 148 16.74 0.91 24.74
N TYR A 149 17.14 -0.09 23.94
CA TYR A 149 17.26 -1.48 24.39
C TYR A 149 18.67 -1.82 24.86
N ALA A 150 19.71 -1.40 24.15
CA ALA A 150 21.11 -1.73 24.46
C ALA A 150 21.56 -1.13 25.78
N ASP A 151 21.23 0.14 26.04
CA ASP A 151 21.56 0.85 27.28
C ASP A 151 20.47 0.73 28.36
N LYS A 152 19.33 0.12 28.00
CA LYS A 152 18.14 -0.11 28.84
C LYS A 152 17.79 1.07 29.75
N VAL A 153 17.07 2.03 29.18
CA VAL A 153 16.52 3.16 29.97
C VAL A 153 15.75 2.64 31.20
N ASP A 154 14.92 1.60 30.98
CA ASP A 154 14.25 0.81 32.01
C ASP A 154 13.91 -0.56 31.40
N SER A 155 14.23 -1.64 32.10
CA SER A 155 13.86 -3.00 31.66
C SER A 155 12.36 -3.18 31.50
N ALA A 156 11.55 -2.46 32.26
CA ALA A 156 10.08 -2.48 32.16
C ALA A 156 9.53 -1.88 30.85
N TRP A 157 10.37 -1.25 30.03
CA TRP A 157 9.97 -0.73 28.71
C TRP A 157 9.80 -1.83 27.67
N PHE A 158 10.33 -3.03 27.92
CA PHE A 158 10.30 -4.13 26.98
C PHE A 158 9.50 -5.30 27.53
N SER A 159 8.72 -5.94 26.67
CA SER A 159 7.83 -7.05 27.06
C SER A 159 8.60 -8.30 27.44
N THR A 160 9.80 -8.49 26.92
CA THR A 160 10.64 -9.64 27.18
C THR A 160 11.95 -9.20 27.81
N ASP A 161 12.21 -9.69 29.03
CA ASP A 161 13.51 -9.58 29.67
C ASP A 161 14.57 -10.43 28.93
N GLU A 162 15.64 -10.83 29.50
CA GLU A 162 16.82 -11.50 28.92
C GLU A 162 16.52 -12.66 27.92
N ARG A 163 15.28 -13.11 27.82
CA ARG A 163 14.81 -14.09 26.83
C ARG A 163 13.83 -13.43 25.86
N GLN A 164 14.32 -13.04 24.69
CA GLN A 164 13.44 -12.60 23.60
C GLN A 164 12.50 -13.74 23.20
N ILE A 165 11.20 -13.57 23.49
CA ILE A 165 10.17 -14.49 23.01
C ILE A 165 9.76 -14.01 21.62
N VAL A 166 9.90 -14.89 20.63
CA VAL A 166 9.42 -14.59 19.27
C VAL A 166 7.91 -14.67 19.27
N THR A 167 7.26 -13.70 18.62
CA THR A 167 5.81 -13.68 18.45
C THR A 167 5.31 -14.93 17.72
N ASN A 168 4.08 -15.33 17.97
CA ASN A 168 3.48 -16.50 17.31
C ASN A 168 3.07 -16.23 15.85
N PHE A 169 3.23 -15.01 15.35
CA PHE A 169 2.83 -14.59 13.98
C PHE A 169 1.36 -14.91 13.65
N ARG A 170 0.46 -14.69 14.61
CA ARG A 170 -0.98 -14.91 14.44
C ARG A 170 -1.75 -13.59 14.65
N PRO A 171 -1.71 -12.64 13.69
CA PRO A 171 -2.29 -11.29 13.84
C PRO A 171 -3.79 -11.31 14.17
N TYR A 172 -4.50 -12.39 13.85
CA TYR A 172 -5.90 -12.57 14.20
C TYR A 172 -6.12 -12.96 15.69
N ALA A 173 -5.07 -13.22 16.46
CA ALA A 173 -5.20 -13.74 17.82
C ALA A 173 -6.06 -12.86 18.74
N GLN A 174 -5.96 -11.54 18.61
CA GLN A 174 -6.76 -10.63 19.44
C GLN A 174 -8.24 -10.56 19.02
N SER A 175 -8.56 -10.89 17.78
CA SER A 175 -9.95 -10.93 17.27
C SER A 175 -10.62 -12.30 17.44
N ASP A 176 -9.86 -13.34 17.81
CA ASP A 176 -10.39 -14.69 18.03
C ASP A 176 -10.98 -14.80 19.45
N PRO A 177 -12.31 -15.00 19.59
CA PRO A 177 -12.95 -15.06 20.90
C PRO A 177 -12.61 -16.34 21.69
N TYR A 178 -12.06 -17.36 21.03
CA TYR A 178 -11.77 -18.67 21.63
C TYR A 178 -10.29 -18.89 21.93
N LEU A 179 -9.42 -18.01 21.43
CA LEU A 179 -7.98 -18.18 21.62
C LEU A 179 -7.57 -17.94 23.09
N SER A 180 -6.59 -18.70 23.55
CA SER A 180 -6.10 -18.59 24.91
C SER A 180 -5.43 -17.23 25.17
N ASP A 181 -5.49 -16.75 26.42
CA ASP A 181 -4.82 -15.53 26.84
C ASP A 181 -3.29 -15.64 26.68
N TYR A 182 -2.73 -16.84 26.85
CA TYR A 182 -1.32 -17.10 26.61
C TYR A 182 -0.91 -16.80 25.16
N ASP A 183 -1.68 -17.29 24.18
CA ASP A 183 -1.37 -17.06 22.76
C ASP A 183 -1.60 -15.60 22.36
N LYS A 184 -2.62 -14.94 22.92
CA LYS A 184 -2.85 -13.51 22.74
C LYS A 184 -1.68 -12.69 23.28
N GLN A 185 -1.21 -13.03 24.48
CA GLN A 185 -0.05 -12.38 25.08
C GLN A 185 1.24 -12.65 24.28
N GLN A 186 1.45 -13.89 23.80
CA GLN A 186 2.60 -14.20 22.96
C GLN A 186 2.61 -13.39 21.66
N LEU A 187 1.44 -13.05 21.11
CA LEU A 187 1.36 -12.14 19.97
C LEU A 187 1.89 -10.75 20.31
N THR A 188 1.37 -10.15 21.40
CA THR A 188 1.61 -8.73 21.73
C THR A 188 2.95 -8.47 22.42
N ASP A 189 3.46 -9.46 23.16
CA ASP A 189 4.71 -9.34 23.92
C ASP A 189 5.92 -9.91 23.15
N GLY A 190 5.69 -10.65 22.06
CA GLY A 190 6.75 -11.29 21.30
C GLY A 190 7.41 -10.38 20.28
N CYS A 191 8.72 -10.50 20.10
CA CYS A 191 9.47 -9.82 19.04
C CYS A 191 9.32 -10.55 17.69
N PHE A 192 9.50 -9.84 16.57
CA PHE A 192 9.48 -10.46 15.23
C PHE A 192 10.72 -11.30 14.98
N PHE A 193 11.88 -10.79 15.38
CA PHE A 193 13.18 -11.46 15.22
C PHE A 193 13.99 -11.23 16.49
N ILE A 194 15.01 -12.07 16.71
CA ILE A 194 15.96 -11.90 17.84
C ILE A 194 16.76 -10.58 17.75
N THR A 195 16.73 -9.92 16.59
CA THR A 195 17.34 -8.61 16.34
C THR A 195 16.40 -7.44 16.59
N SER A 196 15.15 -7.70 17.00
CA SER A 196 14.17 -6.68 17.37
C SER A 196 13.71 -6.87 18.82
N ALA A 197 13.42 -5.79 19.52
CA ALA A 197 12.96 -5.79 20.91
C ALA A 197 11.53 -5.23 20.97
N ALA A 198 10.56 -6.06 21.39
CA ALA A 198 9.17 -5.64 21.52
C ALA A 198 8.99 -4.69 22.70
N PHE A 199 8.37 -3.55 22.47
CA PHE A 199 7.98 -2.62 23.51
C PHE A 199 6.89 -3.20 24.42
N ASN A 200 6.94 -2.90 25.71
CA ASN A 200 5.86 -3.22 26.62
C ASN A 200 4.69 -2.23 26.45
N GLY A 201 3.75 -2.57 25.59
CA GLY A 201 2.56 -1.75 25.34
C GLY A 201 1.67 -1.51 26.56
N CYS A 202 1.84 -2.26 27.68
CA CYS A 202 1.17 -1.99 28.95
C CYS A 202 1.88 -0.92 29.78
N ASN A 203 3.12 -0.55 29.46
CA ASN A 203 3.88 0.46 30.19
C ASN A 203 3.47 1.86 29.74
N ALA A 204 2.98 2.69 30.67
CA ALA A 204 2.50 4.04 30.38
C ALA A 204 3.60 4.96 29.81
N GLN A 205 4.86 4.82 30.24
CA GLN A 205 5.97 5.63 29.73
C GLN A 205 6.30 5.27 28.28
N VAL A 206 6.22 3.97 27.92
CA VAL A 206 6.39 3.52 26.54
C VAL A 206 5.27 4.08 25.66
N GLN A 207 4.01 3.99 26.13
CA GLN A 207 2.88 4.58 25.42
C GLN A 207 3.08 6.08 25.20
N ASP A 208 3.51 6.83 26.23
CA ASP A 208 3.82 8.26 26.13
C ASP A 208 4.93 8.52 25.11
N TYR A 209 5.99 7.71 25.12
CA TYR A 209 7.12 7.85 24.21
C TYR A 209 6.69 7.68 22.75
N VAL A 210 5.96 6.62 22.41
CA VAL A 210 5.54 6.38 21.01
C VAL A 210 4.46 7.36 20.55
N ILE A 211 3.62 7.88 21.47
CA ILE A 211 2.66 8.96 21.20
C ILE A 211 3.42 10.25 20.87
N GLN A 212 4.34 10.67 21.74
CA GLN A 212 5.13 11.88 21.54
C GLN A 212 5.95 11.81 20.26
N ASN A 213 6.49 10.64 19.93
CA ASN A 213 7.21 10.43 18.68
C ASN A 213 6.29 10.64 17.46
N GLY A 214 5.10 10.07 17.45
CA GLY A 214 4.13 10.27 16.36
C GLY A 214 3.74 11.74 16.19
N LEU A 215 3.39 12.41 17.28
CA LEU A 215 3.05 13.83 17.27
C LEU A 215 4.22 14.70 16.77
N TRP A 216 5.43 14.40 17.21
CA TRP A 216 6.63 15.14 16.82
C TRP A 216 6.89 15.01 15.31
N TRP A 217 6.81 13.80 14.75
CA TRP A 217 7.02 13.61 13.32
C TRP A 217 5.97 14.33 12.47
N VAL A 218 4.70 14.26 12.86
CA VAL A 218 3.63 14.99 12.16
C VAL A 218 3.84 16.49 12.22
N GLU A 219 4.23 17.01 13.38
CA GLU A 219 4.48 18.45 13.54
C GLU A 219 5.70 18.93 12.74
N MET A 220 6.80 18.18 12.79
CA MET A 220 8.05 18.53 12.12
C MET A 220 7.96 18.45 10.60
N THR A 221 7.30 17.42 10.07
CA THR A 221 7.25 17.18 8.62
C THR A 221 6.04 17.80 7.96
N GLY A 222 4.95 17.96 8.68
CA GLY A 222 3.67 18.39 8.11
C GLY A 222 2.93 17.28 7.36
N ALA A 223 3.24 16.00 7.60
CA ALA A 223 2.59 14.87 6.93
C ALA A 223 1.07 14.86 7.06
N ASN A 224 0.40 14.32 6.06
CA ASN A 224 -1.06 14.35 5.89
C ASN A 224 -1.78 13.16 6.53
N GLY A 225 -1.05 12.13 6.92
CA GLY A 225 -1.58 10.94 7.56
C GLY A 225 -0.50 9.97 8.00
N ILE A 226 -0.92 8.87 8.61
CA ILE A 226 0.00 7.87 9.16
C ILE A 226 -0.42 6.47 8.72
N ARG A 227 0.57 5.65 8.38
CA ARG A 227 0.44 4.19 8.34
C ARG A 227 1.13 3.62 9.57
N LEU A 228 0.43 2.77 10.31
CA LEU A 228 0.98 2.06 11.47
C LEU A 228 1.33 0.62 11.11
N ASP A 229 2.61 0.33 11.21
CA ASP A 229 3.17 -1.00 11.02
C ASP A 229 2.63 -2.00 12.04
N SER A 230 2.40 -3.24 11.58
CA SER A 230 2.11 -4.39 12.46
C SER A 230 1.02 -4.12 13.50
N TYR A 231 -0.07 -3.44 13.11
CA TYR A 231 -1.08 -2.92 14.04
C TYR A 231 -1.64 -3.98 15.00
N PRO A 232 -2.05 -5.20 14.58
CA PRO A 232 -2.62 -6.22 15.46
C PRO A 232 -1.65 -6.84 16.46
N TYR A 233 -0.36 -6.58 16.31
CA TYR A 233 0.67 -7.07 17.24
C TYR A 233 0.81 -6.20 18.49
N ASN A 234 0.23 -5.01 18.48
CA ASN A 234 0.24 -4.10 19.60
C ASN A 234 -0.90 -4.39 20.58
N HIS A 235 -0.74 -4.00 21.84
CA HIS A 235 -1.83 -4.05 22.81
C HIS A 235 -2.98 -3.14 22.39
N PHE A 236 -4.19 -3.68 22.34
CA PHE A 236 -5.38 -3.00 21.83
C PHE A 236 -5.63 -1.64 22.50
N GLU A 237 -5.57 -1.59 23.83
CA GLU A 237 -5.83 -0.37 24.59
C GLU A 237 -4.72 0.68 24.41
N ALA A 238 -3.47 0.24 24.22
CA ALA A 238 -2.35 1.14 23.92
C ALA A 238 -2.55 1.81 22.57
N MET A 239 -3.03 1.07 21.57
CA MET A 239 -3.32 1.62 20.25
C MET A 239 -4.52 2.57 20.25
N ASN A 240 -5.56 2.26 21.01
CA ASN A 240 -6.66 3.20 21.22
C ASN A 240 -6.20 4.50 21.86
N ARG A 241 -5.35 4.41 22.89
CA ARG A 241 -4.75 5.60 23.50
C ARG A 241 -3.91 6.40 22.52
N TRP A 242 -3.13 5.73 21.69
CA TRP A 242 -2.32 6.35 20.64
C TRP A 242 -3.21 7.07 19.60
N CYS A 243 -4.21 6.39 19.05
CA CYS A 243 -5.16 6.98 18.10
C CYS A 243 -5.92 8.17 18.70
N MET A 244 -6.33 8.06 19.99
CA MET A 244 -7.02 9.15 20.69
C MET A 244 -6.13 10.38 20.81
N ALA A 245 -4.86 10.21 21.17
CA ALA A 245 -3.90 11.32 21.30
C ALA A 245 -3.66 12.00 19.95
N MET A 246 -3.46 11.24 18.88
CA MET A 246 -3.30 11.78 17.53
C MET A 246 -4.54 12.56 17.07
N LYS A 247 -5.74 12.01 17.30
CA LYS A 247 -7.00 12.68 16.96
C LYS A 247 -7.26 13.95 17.77
N ALA A 248 -6.77 14.02 19.02
CA ALA A 248 -6.91 15.20 19.85
C ALA A 248 -6.08 16.38 19.30
N GLU A 249 -4.86 16.11 18.85
CA GLU A 249 -3.95 17.14 18.31
C GLU A 249 -4.18 17.42 16.82
N ARG A 250 -4.61 16.41 16.05
CA ARG A 250 -4.87 16.47 14.61
C ARG A 250 -6.27 15.91 14.28
N PRO A 251 -7.35 16.61 14.62
CA PRO A 251 -8.70 16.17 14.29
C PRO A 251 -8.86 15.97 12.79
N GLY A 252 -9.40 14.81 12.40
CA GLY A 252 -9.61 14.46 11.00
C GLY A 252 -8.41 13.82 10.30
N MET A 253 -7.23 13.69 10.94
CA MET A 253 -6.11 12.95 10.37
C MET A 253 -6.47 11.49 10.20
N ASN A 254 -6.31 10.96 8.98
CA ASN A 254 -6.47 9.53 8.72
C ASN A 254 -5.23 8.75 9.17
N ILE A 255 -5.50 7.62 9.78
CA ILE A 255 -4.50 6.66 10.25
C ILE A 255 -4.92 5.32 9.69
N VAL A 256 -4.06 4.68 8.92
CA VAL A 256 -4.28 3.33 8.41
C VAL A 256 -3.39 2.34 9.15
N GLY A 257 -3.98 1.31 9.71
CA GLY A 257 -3.26 0.21 10.35
C GLY A 257 -2.99 -0.94 9.39
N GLU A 258 -1.78 -1.46 9.42
CA GLU A 258 -1.50 -2.71 8.73
C GLU A 258 -2.18 -3.87 9.45
N THR A 259 -3.19 -4.43 8.81
CA THR A 259 -3.99 -5.56 9.29
C THR A 259 -3.77 -6.78 8.40
N PHE A 260 -2.55 -7.33 8.42
CA PHE A 260 -2.12 -8.42 7.53
C PHE A 260 -2.86 -9.74 7.85
N MET A 261 -4.12 -9.82 7.44
CA MET A 261 -5.02 -10.95 7.69
C MET A 261 -5.93 -11.18 6.49
N SER A 262 -6.12 -12.44 6.10
CA SER A 262 -7.01 -12.83 5.00
C SER A 262 -8.50 -12.91 5.42
N SER A 263 -8.81 -12.78 6.71
CA SER A 263 -10.19 -12.83 7.20
C SER A 263 -10.82 -11.43 7.25
N PRO A 264 -11.91 -11.17 6.50
CA PRO A 264 -12.62 -9.89 6.56
C PRO A 264 -13.12 -9.56 7.97
N VAL A 265 -13.55 -10.57 8.72
CA VAL A 265 -14.01 -10.42 10.12
C VAL A 265 -12.87 -9.94 11.01
N ALA A 266 -11.68 -10.54 10.88
CA ALA A 266 -10.52 -10.18 11.66
C ALA A 266 -9.99 -8.77 11.32
N VAL A 267 -10.05 -8.37 10.04
CA VAL A 267 -9.69 -7.02 9.60
C VAL A 267 -10.69 -6.00 10.13
N SER A 268 -12.00 -6.26 9.97
CA SER A 268 -13.07 -5.38 10.46
C SER A 268 -12.97 -5.12 11.97
N TYR A 269 -12.59 -6.12 12.76
CA TYR A 269 -12.41 -5.98 14.21
C TYR A 269 -11.54 -4.78 14.61
N TRP A 270 -10.58 -4.41 13.77
CA TRP A 270 -9.65 -3.31 14.04
C TRP A 270 -10.13 -1.96 13.52
N GLN A 271 -11.18 -1.92 12.71
CA GLN A 271 -11.71 -0.65 12.21
C GLN A 271 -12.55 0.05 13.28
N GLN A 272 -12.49 1.38 13.33
CA GLN A 272 -13.37 2.19 14.16
C GLN A 272 -14.84 1.88 13.86
N ASP A 273 -15.69 1.89 14.89
CA ASP A 273 -17.13 1.62 14.82
C ASP A 273 -17.50 0.23 14.27
N SER A 274 -16.54 -0.71 14.25
CA SER A 274 -16.74 -2.07 13.74
C SER A 274 -17.97 -2.74 14.40
N PRO A 275 -18.84 -3.40 13.62
CA PRO A 275 -19.93 -4.20 14.16
C PRO A 275 -19.46 -5.54 14.75
N VAL A 276 -18.16 -5.85 14.59
CA VAL A 276 -17.55 -7.12 15.01
C VAL A 276 -16.76 -6.93 16.29
N GLY A 277 -16.91 -7.89 17.22
CA GLY A 277 -16.15 -7.91 18.47
C GLY A 277 -16.85 -7.21 19.64
N ASP A 278 -16.21 -7.29 20.80
CA ASP A 278 -16.67 -6.79 22.09
C ASP A 278 -15.95 -5.50 22.53
N ARG A 279 -14.96 -5.06 21.76
CA ARG A 279 -14.17 -3.84 22.00
C ARG A 279 -14.30 -2.88 20.81
N GLN A 280 -14.18 -1.59 21.07
CA GLN A 280 -14.25 -0.56 20.06
C GLN A 280 -12.86 -0.04 19.75
N SER A 281 -12.40 -0.26 18.52
CA SER A 281 -11.18 0.34 18.00
C SER A 281 -11.40 1.81 17.65
N LEU A 282 -10.34 2.61 17.76
CA LEU A 282 -10.32 4.00 17.31
C LEU A 282 -9.53 4.20 16.01
N LEU A 283 -9.13 3.13 15.35
CA LEU A 283 -8.39 3.15 14.08
C LEU A 283 -9.35 3.49 12.92
N PRO A 284 -9.16 4.61 12.21
CA PRO A 284 -10.07 4.98 11.14
C PRO A 284 -10.05 4.04 9.95
N SER A 285 -8.85 3.68 9.49
CA SER A 285 -8.64 2.91 8.25
C SER A 285 -7.83 1.65 8.50
N VAL A 286 -8.11 0.61 7.73
CA VAL A 286 -7.43 -0.69 7.78
C VAL A 286 -7.03 -1.11 6.37
N MET A 287 -5.97 -1.91 6.23
CA MET A 287 -5.53 -2.44 4.94
C MET A 287 -6.35 -3.68 4.53
N ASP A 288 -6.86 -3.67 3.31
CA ASP A 288 -7.77 -4.71 2.77
C ASP A 288 -7.00 -5.89 2.18
N PHE A 289 -6.28 -6.63 3.01
CA PHE A 289 -5.61 -7.88 2.61
C PHE A 289 -6.58 -8.93 2.07
N PRO A 290 -7.81 -9.08 2.60
CA PRO A 290 -8.78 -10.02 2.03
C PRO A 290 -9.09 -9.74 0.55
N LEU A 291 -9.26 -8.47 0.16
CA LEU A 291 -9.48 -8.12 -1.25
C LEU A 291 -8.27 -8.47 -2.12
N ASN A 292 -7.06 -8.22 -1.61
CA ASN A 292 -5.84 -8.58 -2.33
C ASN A 292 -5.78 -10.09 -2.63
N ASP A 293 -6.00 -10.93 -1.62
CA ASP A 293 -6.03 -12.40 -1.78
C ASP A 293 -7.08 -12.85 -2.80
N ILE A 294 -8.27 -12.21 -2.77
CA ILE A 294 -9.35 -12.50 -3.70
C ILE A 294 -8.98 -12.08 -5.12
N LEU A 295 -8.42 -10.88 -5.33
CA LEU A 295 -8.03 -10.40 -6.66
C LEU A 295 -6.91 -11.26 -7.27
N GLN A 296 -5.94 -11.69 -6.46
CA GLN A 296 -4.88 -12.59 -6.90
C GLN A 296 -5.44 -13.91 -7.43
N THR A 297 -6.46 -14.46 -6.76
CA THR A 297 -7.10 -15.72 -7.14
C THR A 297 -8.10 -15.54 -8.29
N ALA A 298 -9.02 -14.59 -8.14
CA ALA A 298 -10.14 -14.39 -9.06
C ALA A 298 -9.70 -14.07 -10.49
N LEU A 299 -8.60 -13.31 -10.64
CA LEU A 299 -8.14 -12.93 -11.97
C LEU A 299 -7.19 -13.95 -12.62
N ASP A 300 -6.80 -14.99 -11.88
CA ASP A 300 -6.14 -16.18 -12.44
C ASP A 300 -7.16 -17.23 -12.93
N GLU A 301 -8.34 -17.21 -12.36
CA GLU A 301 -9.43 -18.12 -12.72
C GLU A 301 -10.22 -17.59 -13.91
N GLU A 302 -10.97 -18.49 -14.55
CA GLU A 302 -12.07 -18.15 -15.45
C GLU A 302 -13.36 -17.98 -14.65
N THR A 303 -14.20 -17.01 -15.03
CA THR A 303 -15.51 -16.83 -14.41
C THR A 303 -16.53 -17.70 -15.13
N ASP A 304 -16.53 -18.98 -14.84
CA ASP A 304 -17.37 -20.00 -15.47
C ASP A 304 -18.43 -20.58 -14.54
N ASP A 305 -18.37 -20.30 -13.24
CA ASP A 305 -19.35 -20.74 -12.25
C ASP A 305 -19.59 -19.72 -11.12
N TRP A 306 -20.35 -20.12 -10.11
CA TRP A 306 -20.77 -19.30 -8.96
C TRP A 306 -19.71 -19.17 -7.84
N GLU A 307 -18.56 -19.82 -7.98
CA GLU A 307 -17.47 -19.83 -6.99
C GLU A 307 -16.13 -19.37 -7.57
N THR A 308 -16.05 -19.07 -8.87
CA THR A 308 -14.80 -18.77 -9.56
C THR A 308 -14.75 -17.35 -10.13
N GLY A 309 -13.55 -16.86 -10.37
CA GLY A 309 -13.28 -15.63 -11.09
C GLY A 309 -13.94 -14.40 -10.46
N LEU A 310 -14.53 -13.55 -11.28
CA LEU A 310 -15.15 -12.28 -10.86
C LEU A 310 -16.32 -12.48 -9.88
N THR A 311 -16.92 -13.69 -9.81
CA THR A 311 -17.93 -14.02 -8.81
C THR A 311 -17.38 -13.95 -7.39
N ARG A 312 -16.09 -14.28 -7.18
CA ARG A 312 -15.43 -14.10 -5.87
C ARG A 312 -15.38 -12.64 -5.46
N VAL A 313 -15.05 -11.76 -6.41
CA VAL A 313 -15.00 -10.30 -6.18
C VAL A 313 -16.39 -9.77 -5.83
N GLN A 314 -17.42 -10.16 -6.61
CA GLN A 314 -18.80 -9.78 -6.35
C GLN A 314 -19.27 -10.19 -4.95
N LYS A 315 -19.00 -11.44 -4.55
CA LYS A 315 -19.36 -11.95 -3.22
C LYS A 315 -18.69 -11.17 -2.11
N TYR A 316 -17.40 -10.93 -2.24
CA TYR A 316 -16.65 -10.17 -1.25
C TYR A 316 -17.18 -8.75 -1.07
N LEU A 317 -17.44 -8.04 -2.16
CA LEU A 317 -18.03 -6.69 -2.10
C LEU A 317 -19.47 -6.71 -1.53
N GLY A 318 -20.20 -7.81 -1.75
CA GLY A 318 -21.51 -8.03 -1.13
C GLY A 318 -21.49 -8.18 0.39
N ASP A 319 -20.33 -8.55 0.95
CA ASP A 319 -20.10 -8.68 2.40
C ASP A 319 -19.59 -7.40 3.07
N ASP A 320 -19.52 -6.27 2.36
CA ASP A 320 -19.02 -4.98 2.87
C ASP A 320 -19.75 -4.50 4.14
N ARG A 321 -20.96 -5.00 4.42
CA ARG A 321 -21.69 -4.74 5.68
C ARG A 321 -20.93 -5.13 6.96
N ILE A 322 -19.88 -5.96 6.83
CA ILE A 322 -19.03 -6.35 7.96
C ILE A 322 -18.13 -5.19 8.39
N TYR A 323 -17.85 -4.23 7.51
CA TYR A 323 -17.06 -3.04 7.80
C TYR A 323 -17.98 -1.89 8.18
N ALA A 324 -17.58 -1.10 9.18
CA ALA A 324 -18.31 0.13 9.52
C ALA A 324 -18.14 1.20 8.43
N HIS A 325 -16.94 1.28 7.86
CA HIS A 325 -16.55 2.28 6.86
C HIS A 325 -15.81 1.59 5.69
N PRO A 326 -16.51 0.99 4.73
CA PRO A 326 -15.87 0.33 3.58
C PRO A 326 -15.01 1.27 2.72
N ASP A 327 -15.35 2.54 2.66
CA ASP A 327 -14.61 3.62 1.98
C ASP A 327 -13.27 3.97 2.66
N HIS A 328 -13.07 3.53 3.90
CA HIS A 328 -11.82 3.66 4.65
C HIS A 328 -10.91 2.41 4.57
N LEU A 329 -11.23 1.47 3.71
CA LEU A 329 -10.35 0.33 3.45
C LEU A 329 -9.26 0.73 2.46
N MET A 330 -7.98 0.60 2.84
CA MET A 330 -6.89 0.78 1.90
C MET A 330 -6.73 -0.48 1.06
N THR A 331 -7.04 -0.36 -0.22
CA THR A 331 -7.04 -1.47 -1.20
C THR A 331 -5.76 -1.46 -2.02
N PHE A 332 -5.24 -2.63 -2.40
CA PHE A 332 -3.97 -2.72 -3.12
C PHE A 332 -3.85 -4.04 -3.89
N LEU A 333 -2.98 -4.05 -4.91
CA LEU A 333 -2.61 -5.24 -5.67
C LEU A 333 -1.29 -5.84 -5.19
N SER A 334 -0.37 -5.01 -4.78
CA SER A 334 0.99 -5.36 -4.35
C SER A 334 1.43 -4.47 -3.21
N ASN A 335 2.38 -4.94 -2.39
CA ASN A 335 3.14 -4.12 -1.48
C ASN A 335 4.55 -4.72 -1.26
N HIS A 336 5.31 -4.14 -0.33
CA HIS A 336 6.69 -4.56 -0.05
C HIS A 336 6.80 -5.90 0.71
N ASP A 337 5.70 -6.48 1.21
CA ASP A 337 5.68 -7.72 2.00
C ASP A 337 5.01 -8.91 1.29
N ILE A 338 4.30 -8.66 0.20
CA ILE A 338 3.63 -9.69 -0.59
C ILE A 338 4.16 -9.74 -2.03
N ASN A 339 3.80 -10.78 -2.75
CA ASN A 339 4.16 -10.92 -4.16
C ASN A 339 3.62 -9.75 -4.98
N ARG A 340 4.40 -9.31 -5.98
CA ARG A 340 3.85 -8.41 -7.00
C ARG A 340 2.71 -9.08 -7.74
N PHE A 341 1.74 -8.29 -8.15
CA PHE A 341 0.58 -8.77 -8.89
C PHE A 341 0.97 -9.33 -10.26
N VAL A 342 1.97 -8.73 -10.89
CA VAL A 342 2.53 -9.21 -12.16
C VAL A 342 3.43 -10.41 -11.90
N LYS A 343 3.06 -11.55 -12.50
CA LYS A 343 3.80 -12.82 -12.34
C LYS A 343 4.95 -12.94 -13.34
N THR A 344 6.05 -13.51 -12.89
CA THR A 344 7.26 -13.69 -13.72
C THR A 344 7.10 -14.73 -14.83
N TRP A 345 6.13 -15.65 -14.70
CA TRP A 345 5.98 -16.83 -15.57
C TRP A 345 4.82 -16.74 -16.57
N ASP A 346 3.95 -15.72 -16.46
CA ASP A 346 2.76 -15.59 -17.30
C ASP A 346 2.79 -14.29 -18.13
N GLU A 347 3.63 -14.27 -19.16
CA GLU A 347 3.80 -13.07 -19.98
C GLU A 347 2.57 -12.69 -20.81
N GLY A 348 1.80 -13.68 -21.28
CA GLY A 348 0.64 -13.43 -22.17
C GLY A 348 -0.59 -12.89 -21.45
N HIS A 349 -0.88 -13.39 -20.27
CA HIS A 349 -2.11 -13.10 -19.53
C HIS A 349 -1.95 -11.92 -18.55
N ASN A 350 -0.75 -11.62 -18.12
CA ASN A 350 -0.47 -10.55 -17.16
C ASN A 350 -1.05 -9.18 -17.58
N ASN A 351 -1.00 -8.82 -18.86
CA ASN A 351 -1.54 -7.54 -19.35
C ASN A 351 -3.03 -7.40 -19.07
N LEU A 352 -3.81 -8.38 -19.51
CA LEU A 352 -5.28 -8.33 -19.35
C LEU A 352 -5.66 -8.45 -17.87
N ARG A 353 -4.97 -9.32 -17.15
CA ARG A 353 -5.14 -9.53 -15.71
C ARG A 353 -4.85 -8.24 -14.92
N TYR A 354 -3.74 -7.56 -15.19
CA TYR A 354 -3.38 -6.29 -14.54
C TYR A 354 -4.40 -5.19 -14.85
N LYS A 355 -4.81 -5.05 -16.11
CA LYS A 355 -5.80 -4.04 -16.51
C LYS A 355 -7.14 -4.22 -15.79
N GLN A 356 -7.63 -5.46 -15.69
CA GLN A 356 -8.85 -5.76 -14.93
C GLN A 356 -8.67 -5.47 -13.44
N ALA A 357 -7.53 -5.86 -12.85
CA ALA A 357 -7.22 -5.61 -11.45
C ALA A 357 -7.14 -4.12 -11.13
N LEU A 358 -6.42 -3.36 -11.94
CA LEU A 358 -6.29 -1.91 -11.76
C LEU A 358 -7.62 -1.19 -11.95
N THR A 359 -8.43 -1.61 -12.92
CA THR A 359 -9.79 -1.08 -13.10
C THR A 359 -10.64 -1.30 -11.86
N LEU A 360 -10.66 -2.53 -11.33
CA LEU A 360 -11.35 -2.83 -10.07
C LEU A 360 -10.82 -1.95 -8.94
N LEU A 361 -9.50 -1.94 -8.71
CA LEU A 361 -8.86 -1.17 -7.64
C LEU A 361 -9.26 0.30 -7.65
N LEU A 362 -9.36 0.91 -8.84
CA LEU A 362 -9.62 2.34 -8.99
C LEU A 362 -11.09 2.73 -9.04
N THR A 363 -12.01 1.77 -9.16
CA THR A 363 -13.44 2.07 -9.37
C THR A 363 -14.38 1.49 -8.32
N ILE A 364 -13.94 0.51 -7.52
CA ILE A 364 -14.67 0.04 -6.34
C ILE A 364 -14.51 1.00 -5.16
N ARG A 365 -14.96 0.62 -3.98
CA ARG A 365 -14.81 1.39 -2.74
C ARG A 365 -13.40 1.34 -2.18
N GLY A 366 -13.06 2.27 -1.30
CA GLY A 366 -11.81 2.31 -0.53
C GLY A 366 -10.76 3.29 -1.06
N ILE A 367 -9.59 3.25 -0.46
CA ILE A 367 -8.43 4.09 -0.74
C ILE A 367 -7.44 3.26 -1.56
N PRO A 368 -7.36 3.42 -2.88
CA PRO A 368 -6.47 2.63 -3.71
C PRO A 368 -5.00 2.96 -3.46
N GLN A 369 -4.18 1.93 -3.28
CA GLN A 369 -2.73 2.02 -3.14
C GLN A 369 -2.04 1.25 -4.27
N LEU A 370 -1.13 1.90 -4.97
CA LEU A 370 -0.20 1.32 -5.92
C LEU A 370 1.16 1.09 -5.25
N TYR A 371 1.83 0.02 -5.61
CA TYR A 371 3.21 -0.24 -5.21
C TYR A 371 4.16 0.16 -6.33
N TYR A 372 5.24 0.88 -6.01
CA TYR A 372 6.17 1.40 -7.01
C TYR A 372 6.59 0.33 -8.03
N GLY A 373 6.53 0.69 -9.29
CA GLY A 373 6.90 -0.17 -10.41
C GLY A 373 5.78 -1.09 -10.92
N ASP A 374 4.62 -1.17 -10.27
CA ASP A 374 3.46 -1.91 -10.82
C ASP A 374 3.03 -1.28 -12.16
N GLU A 375 3.10 0.05 -12.27
CA GLU A 375 2.78 0.82 -13.48
C GLU A 375 3.76 0.61 -14.64
N VAL A 376 4.92 0.03 -14.38
CA VAL A 376 5.93 -0.31 -15.40
C VAL A 376 6.22 -1.81 -15.47
N CYS A 377 5.21 -2.61 -15.06
CA CYS A 377 5.24 -4.06 -15.21
C CYS A 377 6.36 -4.76 -14.44
N MET A 378 6.78 -4.22 -13.29
CA MET A 378 7.73 -4.94 -12.43
C MET A 378 7.07 -6.19 -11.85
N SER A 379 7.81 -7.28 -11.84
CA SER A 379 7.39 -8.58 -11.28
C SER A 379 8.35 -9.00 -10.18
N GLY A 380 7.91 -9.85 -9.27
CA GLY A 380 8.74 -10.37 -8.19
C GLY A 380 7.91 -11.08 -7.12
N CYS A 381 8.55 -11.97 -6.38
CA CYS A 381 7.90 -12.73 -5.31
C CYS A 381 8.63 -12.59 -3.99
N SER A 382 7.91 -12.84 -2.91
CA SER A 382 8.41 -12.85 -1.53
C SER A 382 8.78 -14.26 -1.06
N ASP A 383 8.75 -15.25 -1.95
CA ASP A 383 8.96 -16.67 -1.62
C ASP A 383 10.27 -16.90 -0.87
N ARG A 384 10.18 -17.64 0.23
CA ARG A 384 11.31 -18.02 1.08
C ARG A 384 12.12 -16.83 1.64
N TYR A 385 11.48 -15.71 1.90
CA TYR A 385 12.16 -14.47 2.31
C TYR A 385 13.15 -13.95 1.27
N ASP A 386 12.89 -14.24 0.00
CA ASP A 386 13.72 -13.84 -1.12
C ASP A 386 13.64 -12.32 -1.40
N TRP A 387 12.51 -11.70 -1.02
CA TRP A 387 12.24 -10.26 -1.19
C TRP A 387 12.43 -9.77 -2.63
N GLY A 388 12.22 -10.67 -3.61
CA GLY A 388 12.33 -10.36 -5.04
C GLY A 388 11.36 -9.28 -5.52
N GLN A 389 10.34 -8.92 -4.73
CA GLN A 389 9.44 -7.81 -5.00
C GLN A 389 10.04 -6.43 -4.65
N ARG A 390 11.21 -6.34 -3.97
CA ARG A 390 11.86 -5.09 -3.51
C ARG A 390 13.00 -4.64 -4.44
N GLN A 391 12.80 -4.77 -5.75
CA GLN A 391 13.76 -4.39 -6.77
C GLN A 391 13.91 -2.87 -6.89
N ASN A 392 15.01 -2.42 -7.52
CA ASN A 392 15.20 -1.02 -7.88
C ASN A 392 14.16 -0.57 -8.91
N PHE A 393 13.71 0.68 -8.76
CA PHE A 393 12.89 1.31 -9.78
C PHE A 393 13.73 1.62 -11.02
N PRO A 394 13.29 1.26 -12.23
CA PRO A 394 14.08 1.44 -13.45
C PRO A 394 14.37 2.91 -13.74
N GLY A 395 15.62 3.29 -13.81
CA GLY A 395 16.09 4.66 -14.02
C GLY A 395 16.44 5.41 -12.74
N GLY A 396 16.27 4.75 -11.57
CA GLY A 396 16.62 5.35 -10.29
C GLY A 396 18.11 5.32 -9.95
N PHE A 397 18.92 4.55 -10.71
CA PHE A 397 20.32 4.32 -10.35
C PHE A 397 21.26 4.51 -11.53
N PRO A 398 22.53 4.92 -11.26
CA PRO A 398 23.52 5.08 -12.30
C PRO A 398 23.75 3.80 -13.10
N GLY A 399 23.73 3.92 -14.42
CA GLY A 399 23.97 2.79 -15.33
C GLY A 399 22.71 2.03 -15.74
N ASP A 400 21.53 2.41 -15.26
CA ASP A 400 20.26 1.83 -15.72
C ASP A 400 20.07 2.06 -17.23
N GLU A 401 19.91 0.96 -17.97
CA GLU A 401 19.61 1.03 -19.41
C GLU A 401 18.19 1.50 -19.68
N THR A 402 17.28 1.15 -18.78
CA THR A 402 15.88 1.57 -18.81
C THR A 402 15.66 2.68 -17.79
N ASN A 403 15.00 3.75 -18.21
CA ASN A 403 14.61 4.86 -17.34
C ASN A 403 13.11 5.13 -17.47
N ALA A 404 12.35 4.71 -16.45
CA ALA A 404 10.90 4.86 -16.42
C ALA A 404 10.48 6.33 -16.16
N PHE A 405 11.27 7.10 -15.44
CA PHE A 405 11.01 8.53 -15.24
C PHE A 405 11.00 9.31 -16.54
N GLU A 406 11.91 8.96 -17.46
CA GLU A 406 12.06 9.60 -18.78
C GLU A 406 11.32 8.84 -19.90
N GLN A 407 10.65 7.74 -19.61
CA GLN A 407 10.03 6.84 -20.60
C GLN A 407 11.04 6.30 -21.64
N ARG A 408 12.33 6.22 -21.29
CA ARG A 408 13.43 5.79 -22.13
C ARG A 408 13.75 4.30 -21.92
N GLY A 409 13.94 3.57 -23.01
CA GLY A 409 14.33 2.15 -22.97
C GLY A 409 13.22 1.19 -22.54
N LEU A 410 12.02 1.66 -22.25
CA LEU A 410 10.89 0.81 -21.91
C LEU A 410 10.51 -0.11 -23.08
N SER A 411 10.24 -1.38 -22.78
CA SER A 411 9.60 -2.29 -23.71
C SER A 411 8.18 -1.81 -24.08
N GLU A 412 7.62 -2.32 -25.15
CA GLU A 412 6.22 -2.03 -25.55
C GLU A 412 5.24 -2.34 -24.41
N ARG A 413 5.43 -3.48 -23.74
CA ARG A 413 4.62 -3.90 -22.62
C ARG A 413 4.71 -2.95 -21.42
N GLN A 414 5.92 -2.51 -21.04
CA GLN A 414 6.09 -1.55 -19.94
C GLN A 414 5.39 -0.22 -20.25
N ARG A 415 5.48 0.27 -21.52
CA ARG A 415 4.74 1.45 -21.95
C ARG A 415 3.24 1.26 -21.88
N GLU A 416 2.73 0.11 -22.33
CA GLU A 416 1.30 -0.21 -22.27
C GLU A 416 0.77 -0.18 -20.83
N TYR A 417 1.53 -0.71 -19.86
CA TYR A 417 1.17 -0.64 -18.44
C TYR A 417 1.16 0.79 -17.92
N TYR A 418 2.22 1.54 -18.24
CA TYR A 418 2.34 2.93 -17.81
C TYR A 418 1.21 3.80 -18.39
N GLU A 419 0.97 3.74 -19.69
CA GLU A 419 -0.06 4.53 -20.36
C GLU A 419 -1.47 4.19 -19.83
N PHE A 420 -1.75 2.91 -19.62
CA PHE A 420 -3.04 2.48 -19.06
C PHE A 420 -3.20 2.96 -17.62
N THR A 421 -2.19 2.82 -16.79
CA THR A 421 -2.22 3.28 -15.40
C THR A 421 -2.38 4.80 -15.34
N ARG A 422 -1.58 5.54 -16.11
CA ARG A 422 -1.64 6.99 -16.21
C ARG A 422 -3.01 7.49 -16.69
N LEU A 423 -3.58 6.84 -17.68
CA LEU A 423 -4.92 7.15 -18.19
C LEU A 423 -5.97 7.05 -17.10
N LEU A 424 -6.03 5.92 -16.39
CA LEU A 424 -7.05 5.70 -15.37
C LEU A 424 -6.86 6.59 -14.14
N LEU A 425 -5.62 6.81 -13.69
CA LEU A 425 -5.35 7.68 -12.55
C LEU A 425 -5.74 9.14 -12.85
N ASN A 426 -5.38 9.67 -14.03
CA ASN A 426 -5.73 11.02 -14.41
C ASN A 426 -7.24 11.19 -14.64
N TRP A 427 -7.92 10.19 -15.26
CA TRP A 427 -9.37 10.18 -15.36
C TRP A 427 -10.04 10.17 -13.96
N ARG A 428 -9.57 9.30 -13.04
CA ARG A 428 -10.10 9.25 -11.66
C ARG A 428 -9.91 10.59 -10.91
N ARG A 429 -8.85 11.35 -11.22
CA ARG A 429 -8.56 12.65 -10.62
C ARG A 429 -9.47 13.79 -11.11
N GLU A 430 -10.18 13.61 -12.23
CA GLU A 430 -11.17 14.59 -12.69
C GLU A 430 -12.24 14.82 -11.60
N PRO A 431 -12.53 16.09 -11.22
CA PRO A 431 -13.33 16.37 -10.00
C PRO A 431 -14.69 15.69 -9.95
N ALA A 432 -15.40 15.60 -11.11
CA ALA A 432 -16.70 14.96 -11.17
C ALA A 432 -16.57 13.42 -11.00
N VAL A 433 -15.60 12.82 -11.70
CA VAL A 433 -15.31 11.38 -11.63
C VAL A 433 -14.87 10.99 -10.22
N ASN A 434 -13.94 11.75 -9.65
CA ASN A 434 -13.40 11.51 -8.32
C ASN A 434 -14.50 11.47 -7.26
N ARG A 435 -15.40 12.47 -7.25
CA ARG A 435 -16.56 12.47 -6.32
C ARG A 435 -17.48 11.27 -6.54
N ILE A 436 -17.79 10.91 -7.78
CA ILE A 436 -18.67 9.78 -8.05
C ILE A 436 -18.05 8.46 -7.55
N ILE A 437 -16.74 8.27 -7.76
CA ILE A 437 -16.06 7.06 -7.30
C ILE A 437 -15.90 7.03 -5.79
N ALA A 438 -15.52 8.16 -5.16
CA ALA A 438 -15.27 8.20 -3.73
C ALA A 438 -16.55 8.18 -2.89
N GLU A 439 -17.56 8.99 -3.28
CA GLU A 439 -18.75 9.24 -2.48
C GLU A 439 -20.01 8.52 -3.00
N GLY A 440 -20.01 8.09 -4.27
CA GLY A 440 -21.18 7.55 -4.95
C GLY A 440 -21.61 6.19 -4.40
N ARG A 441 -22.90 5.93 -4.51
CA ARG A 441 -23.48 4.63 -4.17
C ARG A 441 -22.94 3.55 -5.12
N PHE A 442 -22.51 2.41 -4.55
CA PHE A 442 -22.13 1.24 -5.32
C PHE A 442 -23.36 0.39 -5.68
N ILE A 443 -23.50 0.05 -6.95
CA ILE A 443 -24.55 -0.79 -7.48
C ILE A 443 -23.89 -1.88 -8.30
N HIS A 444 -24.23 -3.15 -8.09
CA HIS A 444 -23.72 -4.23 -8.93
C HIS A 444 -24.79 -5.25 -9.29
N HIS A 445 -24.66 -5.82 -10.45
CA HIS A 445 -25.45 -6.94 -10.93
C HIS A 445 -24.77 -8.26 -10.59
N VAL A 446 -25.56 -9.34 -10.50
CA VAL A 446 -25.03 -10.69 -10.37
C VAL A 446 -24.18 -11.00 -11.59
N VAL A 447 -22.99 -11.55 -11.37
CA VAL A 447 -22.14 -12.02 -12.48
C VAL A 447 -22.90 -13.05 -13.31
N SER A 448 -23.01 -12.80 -14.60
CA SER A 448 -23.77 -13.66 -15.52
C SER A 448 -22.95 -13.89 -16.80
N ASN A 449 -22.86 -15.13 -17.24
CA ASN A 449 -22.07 -15.54 -18.40
C ASN A 449 -20.63 -14.99 -18.34
N GLY A 450 -20.02 -15.02 -17.14
CA GLY A 450 -18.68 -14.51 -16.93
C GLY A 450 -18.53 -12.99 -16.92
N ILE A 451 -19.61 -12.24 -17.14
CA ILE A 451 -19.57 -10.77 -17.16
C ILE A 451 -20.01 -10.20 -15.81
N TYR A 452 -19.18 -9.33 -15.26
CA TYR A 452 -19.48 -8.55 -14.06
C TYR A 452 -19.76 -7.10 -14.45
N VAL A 453 -20.94 -6.60 -14.07
CA VAL A 453 -21.39 -5.21 -14.31
C VAL A 453 -21.65 -4.55 -12.98
N TYR A 454 -21.06 -3.38 -12.77
CA TYR A 454 -21.30 -2.54 -11.60
C TYR A 454 -21.20 -1.07 -11.95
N ALA A 455 -21.72 -0.22 -11.06
CA ALA A 455 -21.68 1.23 -11.24
C ALA A 455 -21.44 1.96 -9.93
N ARG A 456 -20.92 3.20 -10.06
CA ARG A 456 -20.91 4.22 -9.03
C ARG A 456 -21.88 5.32 -9.42
N GLU A 457 -22.80 5.70 -8.54
CA GLU A 457 -23.83 6.69 -8.81
C GLU A 457 -23.82 7.79 -7.74
N LEU A 458 -23.78 9.04 -8.17
CA LEU A 458 -23.87 10.21 -7.30
C LEU A 458 -24.69 11.31 -7.99
N GLU A 459 -25.77 11.76 -7.33
CA GLU A 459 -26.58 12.90 -7.80
C GLU A 459 -27.11 12.73 -9.25
N GLY A 460 -27.41 11.49 -9.62
CA GLY A 460 -27.91 11.15 -10.97
C GLY A 460 -26.84 11.03 -12.06
N LYS A 461 -25.56 11.23 -11.71
CA LYS A 461 -24.42 10.95 -12.57
C LYS A 461 -23.86 9.56 -12.27
N MET A 462 -23.31 8.91 -13.30
CA MET A 462 -22.95 7.51 -13.19
C MET A 462 -21.64 7.20 -13.91
N ILE A 463 -20.93 6.22 -13.37
CA ILE A 463 -19.82 5.53 -14.01
C ILE A 463 -20.13 4.06 -13.94
N THR A 464 -20.20 3.39 -15.10
CA THR A 464 -20.48 1.96 -15.19
C THR A 464 -19.24 1.22 -15.65
N VAL A 465 -18.92 0.13 -14.97
CA VAL A 465 -17.80 -0.74 -15.32
C VAL A 465 -18.32 -2.12 -15.68
N MET A 466 -17.81 -2.67 -16.77
CA MET A 466 -18.11 -4.02 -17.23
C MET A 466 -16.80 -4.78 -17.44
N LEU A 467 -16.72 -5.97 -16.91
CA LEU A 467 -15.55 -6.86 -17.01
C LEU A 467 -15.98 -8.21 -17.57
N ASN A 468 -15.31 -8.66 -18.62
CA ASN A 468 -15.42 -10.05 -19.09
C ASN A 468 -14.36 -10.90 -18.36
N GLY A 469 -14.79 -11.79 -17.47
CA GLY A 469 -13.92 -12.70 -16.71
C GLY A 469 -13.58 -14.00 -17.42
N THR A 470 -13.89 -14.12 -18.72
CA THR A 470 -13.67 -15.33 -19.52
C THR A 470 -12.70 -15.11 -20.68
N TRP A 471 -12.23 -16.20 -21.28
CA TRP A 471 -11.43 -16.20 -22.51
C TRP A 471 -12.27 -16.33 -23.78
N GLU A 472 -13.58 -16.02 -23.67
CA GLU A 472 -14.51 -16.05 -24.80
C GLU A 472 -15.09 -14.66 -25.05
N GLU A 473 -15.54 -14.43 -26.30
CA GLU A 473 -16.33 -13.27 -26.67
C GLU A 473 -17.78 -13.47 -26.19
N HIS A 474 -18.35 -12.45 -25.57
CA HIS A 474 -19.74 -12.45 -25.13
C HIS A 474 -20.51 -11.26 -25.69
N THR A 475 -21.70 -11.51 -26.18
CA THR A 475 -22.67 -10.47 -26.54
C THR A 475 -23.78 -10.44 -25.49
N LEU A 476 -23.93 -9.29 -24.85
CA LEU A 476 -24.90 -9.02 -23.79
C LEU A 476 -26.11 -8.28 -24.34
N GLU A 477 -27.31 -8.63 -23.89
CA GLU A 477 -28.45 -7.74 -23.96
C GLU A 477 -28.30 -6.61 -22.94
N THR A 478 -28.50 -5.35 -23.33
CA THR A 478 -28.34 -4.19 -22.45
C THR A 478 -29.56 -3.90 -21.57
N ALA A 479 -30.73 -4.37 -21.98
CA ALA A 479 -31.99 -4.13 -21.27
C ALA A 479 -31.99 -4.52 -19.78
N PRO A 480 -31.36 -5.64 -19.35
CA PRO A 480 -31.26 -5.98 -17.92
C PRO A 480 -30.43 -5.00 -17.09
N TYR A 481 -29.60 -4.18 -17.71
CA TYR A 481 -28.66 -3.23 -17.08
C TYR A 481 -29.09 -1.77 -17.24
N ALA A 482 -30.36 -1.51 -17.59
CA ALA A 482 -30.86 -0.16 -17.82
C ALA A 482 -30.76 0.77 -16.60
N ASP A 483 -30.74 0.22 -15.39
CA ASP A 483 -30.55 0.94 -14.13
C ASP A 483 -29.12 1.47 -13.93
N VAL A 484 -28.15 0.88 -14.61
CA VAL A 484 -26.73 1.28 -14.59
C VAL A 484 -26.21 1.76 -15.96
N MET A 485 -27.09 1.84 -16.95
CA MET A 485 -26.82 2.40 -18.30
C MET A 485 -27.90 3.44 -18.66
N PRO A 486 -27.79 4.67 -18.12
CA PRO A 486 -28.89 5.63 -18.13
C PRO A 486 -29.15 6.32 -19.48
N ALA A 487 -28.32 6.12 -20.51
CA ALA A 487 -28.45 6.79 -21.80
C ALA A 487 -27.94 5.92 -22.97
N ASP A 488 -28.27 6.33 -24.19
CA ASP A 488 -27.93 5.62 -25.42
C ASP A 488 -26.47 5.83 -25.88
N SER A 489 -25.68 6.64 -25.15
CA SER A 489 -24.27 6.84 -25.45
C SER A 489 -23.47 7.29 -24.23
N ALA A 490 -22.24 6.79 -24.09
CA ALA A 490 -21.29 7.14 -23.03
C ALA A 490 -19.90 7.44 -23.60
N LEU A 491 -19.06 8.12 -22.82
CA LEU A 491 -17.63 8.13 -23.05
C LEU A 491 -17.06 6.77 -22.59
N GLU A 492 -16.48 6.01 -23.50
CA GLU A 492 -15.70 4.83 -23.14
C GLU A 492 -14.27 5.31 -22.78
N VAL A 493 -13.90 5.13 -21.51
CA VAL A 493 -12.72 5.79 -20.91
C VAL A 493 -11.41 5.27 -21.47
N ILE A 494 -11.30 3.96 -21.76
CA ILE A 494 -10.04 3.36 -22.23
C ILE A 494 -9.71 3.83 -23.65
N THR A 495 -10.70 3.87 -24.53
CA THR A 495 -10.52 4.31 -25.93
C THR A 495 -10.66 5.81 -26.11
N GLN A 496 -11.12 6.53 -25.09
CA GLN A 496 -11.41 7.97 -25.13
C GLN A 496 -12.42 8.35 -26.24
N ARG A 497 -13.36 7.44 -26.53
CA ARG A 497 -14.36 7.64 -27.58
C ARG A 497 -15.77 7.58 -27.00
N ARG A 498 -16.66 8.38 -27.57
CA ARG A 498 -18.07 8.23 -27.27
C ARG A 498 -18.62 7.05 -28.10
N ILE A 499 -19.17 6.07 -27.39
CA ILE A 499 -19.78 4.88 -28.01
C ILE A 499 -21.29 4.91 -27.82
N SER A 500 -22.01 4.32 -28.80
CA SER A 500 -23.45 4.14 -28.70
C SER A 500 -23.76 2.82 -28.01
N ILE A 501 -24.68 2.85 -27.07
CA ILE A 501 -25.18 1.67 -26.37
C ILE A 501 -26.45 1.23 -27.09
N GLY A 502 -26.36 0.11 -27.81
CA GLY A 502 -27.48 -0.48 -28.53
C GLY A 502 -28.28 -1.47 -27.67
N GLU A 503 -29.14 -2.25 -28.30
CA GLU A 503 -29.86 -3.36 -27.65
C GLU A 503 -28.91 -4.46 -27.17
N THR A 504 -27.72 -4.52 -27.78
CA THR A 504 -26.66 -5.47 -27.42
C THR A 504 -25.31 -4.78 -27.39
N LEU A 505 -24.39 -5.31 -26.56
CA LEU A 505 -23.00 -4.90 -26.45
C LEU A 505 -22.11 -6.15 -26.50
N THR A 506 -21.09 -6.13 -27.35
CA THR A 506 -20.13 -7.25 -27.44
C THR A 506 -18.86 -6.92 -26.70
N MET A 507 -18.40 -7.83 -25.87
CA MET A 507 -17.14 -7.79 -25.13
C MET A 507 -16.24 -8.93 -25.61
N ASN A 508 -15.02 -8.59 -26.02
CA ASN A 508 -14.02 -9.59 -26.34
C ASN A 508 -13.54 -10.34 -25.08
N GLN A 509 -12.70 -11.34 -25.26
CA GLN A 509 -12.05 -12.07 -24.15
C GLN A 509 -11.35 -11.12 -23.19
N ARG A 510 -11.58 -11.27 -21.89
CA ARG A 510 -10.98 -10.45 -20.83
C ARG A 510 -11.11 -8.93 -21.02
N ASP A 511 -12.13 -8.50 -21.75
CA ASP A 511 -12.38 -7.10 -22.09
C ASP A 511 -12.85 -6.28 -20.90
N ILE A 512 -12.72 -4.97 -21.03
CA ILE A 512 -13.09 -3.98 -20.02
C ILE A 512 -13.82 -2.85 -20.71
N PHE A 513 -14.99 -2.46 -20.23
CA PHE A 513 -15.60 -1.18 -20.53
C PHE A 513 -15.72 -0.33 -19.26
N ILE A 514 -15.29 0.92 -19.35
CA ILE A 514 -15.55 1.94 -18.34
C ILE A 514 -16.37 3.02 -19.04
N LEU A 515 -17.66 3.06 -18.74
CA LEU A 515 -18.63 3.94 -19.36
C LEU A 515 -18.89 5.15 -18.43
N ASP A 516 -18.44 6.31 -18.85
CA ASP A 516 -18.60 7.57 -18.14
C ASP A 516 -19.80 8.33 -18.71
N TRP A 517 -20.82 8.53 -17.86
CA TRP A 517 -22.06 9.21 -18.18
C TRP A 517 -22.14 10.65 -17.62
N THR A 518 -20.97 11.22 -17.21
CA THR A 518 -20.93 12.58 -16.60
C THR A 518 -21.19 13.72 -17.58
#